data_761c9c942b1d0324371af7695bebf0c8
#
_entry.id   761c9c942b1d0324371af7695bebf0c8
#
_cell.length_a   1.000
_cell.length_b   1.000
_cell.length_c   1.000
_cell.angle_alpha   90.00
_cell.angle_beta   90.00
_cell.angle_gamma   90.00
#
_symmetry.space_group_name_H-M   'P 1'
#
loop_
_entity.id
_entity.type
_entity.pdbx_description
1 polymer ?
#
loop_
_entity_poly.entity_id
_entity_poly.type
_entity_poly.pdbx_seq_one_letter_code
_entity_poly.pdbx_strand_id
1 'polypeptide(L)'
;MTEASNLWQRLRLLMDRAEANDAKVNDDPLYRALLDSIDVNDEVSMRANLSQTWLVAQIQTPLSMGDPAPYCYDYMGVIDRHVTNPTVRREMARNVGYMYFNYSDGTGDYEKFWADYTRFVGGDRTVLAAYEPKIESWRKTKKGSRAFDTTMTAPDGTQHRLSDFFGKFTYIDVWATWCAPCCAKIPHLEKLVERFKDNDRVQFISLSIDTNKQAWHKKLDTDRPAWPQFILSKEEAAAFMKAWGISGIPRFIMLDKEGNIFSADASRPSEESTATTIEEQTRP
;
A
#
# COMPACT_ATOMS: atom_id res chain seq x y z
N MET A 1 8.69 36.83 -3.78
CA MET A 1 7.91 35.88 -2.98
C MET A 1 6.53 36.47 -2.76
N THR A 2 5.48 35.70 -2.97
CA THR A 2 4.11 36.13 -2.69
C THR A 2 3.84 36.13 -1.18
N GLU A 3 2.86 36.89 -0.73
CA GLU A 3 2.43 36.91 0.70
C GLU A 3 2.05 35.52 1.18
N ALA A 4 1.33 34.75 0.36
CA ALA A 4 0.97 33.34 0.63
C ALA A 4 2.21 32.45 0.81
N SER A 5 3.25 32.61 -0.03
CA SER A 5 4.50 31.84 0.11
C SER A 5 5.24 32.19 1.41
N ASN A 6 5.20 33.46 1.86
CA ASN A 6 5.78 33.86 3.13
C ASN A 6 5.02 33.26 4.32
N LEU A 7 3.69 33.27 4.27
CA LEU A 7 2.85 32.70 5.32
C LEU A 7 3.10 31.19 5.45
N TRP A 8 3.15 30.47 4.31
CA TRP A 8 3.46 29.04 4.33
C TRP A 8 4.84 28.73 4.93
N GLN A 9 5.88 29.50 4.58
CA GLN A 9 7.21 29.32 5.16
C GLN A 9 7.22 29.52 6.68
N ARG A 10 6.47 30.52 7.19
CA ARG A 10 6.35 30.77 8.63
C ARG A 10 5.67 29.62 9.35
N LEU A 11 4.58 29.09 8.80
CA LEU A 11 3.89 27.90 9.33
C LEU A 11 4.83 26.69 9.34
N ARG A 12 5.55 26.46 8.24
CA ARG A 12 6.51 25.36 8.14
C ARG A 12 7.61 25.44 9.19
N LEU A 13 8.20 26.60 9.41
CA LEU A 13 9.21 26.80 10.45
C LEU A 13 8.68 26.47 11.86
N LEU A 14 7.43 26.82 12.16
CA LEU A 14 6.80 26.47 13.43
C LEU A 14 6.55 24.97 13.57
N MET A 15 6.13 24.30 12.50
CA MET A 15 5.95 22.84 12.46
C MET A 15 7.29 22.13 12.67
N ASP A 16 8.34 22.51 11.95
CA ASP A 16 9.68 21.92 12.06
C ASP A 16 10.27 22.14 13.47
N ARG A 17 10.01 23.32 14.07
CA ARG A 17 10.43 23.61 15.44
C ARG A 17 9.68 22.77 16.47
N ALA A 18 8.39 22.57 16.29
CA ALA A 18 7.58 21.72 17.17
C ALA A 18 8.05 20.27 17.11
N GLU A 19 8.26 19.73 15.89
CA GLU A 19 8.79 18.40 15.67
C GLU A 19 10.16 18.20 16.34
N ALA A 20 11.09 19.16 16.17
CA ALA A 20 12.42 19.11 16.78
C ALA A 20 12.41 19.12 18.32
N ASN A 21 11.33 19.60 18.94
CA ASN A 21 11.17 19.69 20.40
C ASN A 21 10.15 18.68 20.96
N ASP A 22 9.69 17.74 20.15
CA ASP A 22 8.61 16.77 20.50
C ASP A 22 7.35 17.47 21.07
N ALA A 23 7.01 18.62 20.48
CA ALA A 23 5.89 19.46 20.89
C ALA A 23 4.74 19.42 19.87
N LYS A 24 3.53 19.63 20.34
CA LYS A 24 2.36 19.74 19.47
C LYS A 24 2.29 21.16 18.89
N VAL A 25 2.50 21.31 17.60
CA VAL A 25 2.46 22.61 16.92
C VAL A 25 1.13 23.34 17.10
N ASN A 26 0.02 22.62 17.21
CA ASN A 26 -1.31 23.19 17.44
C ASN A 26 -1.46 23.88 18.82
N ASP A 27 -0.54 23.65 19.75
CA ASP A 27 -0.54 24.34 21.05
C ASP A 27 0.18 25.69 20.99
N ASP A 28 0.92 25.99 19.90
CA ASP A 28 1.59 27.26 19.69
C ASP A 28 0.59 28.37 19.31
N PRO A 29 0.45 29.44 20.12
CA PRO A 29 -0.48 30.53 19.84
C PRO A 29 -0.21 31.26 18.52
N LEU A 30 1.06 31.39 18.10
CA LEU A 30 1.43 32.01 16.84
C LEU A 30 1.01 31.15 15.66
N TYR A 31 1.22 29.84 15.76
CA TYR A 31 0.78 28.90 14.73
C TYR A 31 -0.73 28.99 14.52
N ARG A 32 -1.51 28.98 15.61
CA ARG A 32 -2.98 29.13 15.54
C ARG A 32 -3.39 30.46 14.92
N ALA A 33 -2.79 31.56 15.35
CA ALA A 33 -3.10 32.89 14.78
C ALA A 33 -2.78 32.96 13.28
N LEU A 34 -1.73 32.31 12.81
CA LEU A 34 -1.40 32.23 11.39
C LEU A 34 -2.39 31.35 10.63
N LEU A 35 -2.82 30.22 11.20
CA LEU A 35 -3.87 29.38 10.61
C LEU A 35 -5.19 30.15 10.46
N ASP A 36 -5.61 30.87 11.50
CA ASP A 36 -6.86 31.65 11.50
C ASP A 36 -6.86 32.77 10.46
N SER A 37 -5.69 33.19 9.98
CA SER A 37 -5.56 34.20 8.91
C SER A 37 -5.73 33.61 7.50
N ILE A 38 -5.83 32.30 7.37
CA ILE A 38 -5.93 31.62 6.05
C ILE A 38 -7.39 31.65 5.58
N ASP A 39 -7.63 32.20 4.41
CA ASP A 39 -8.87 31.92 3.67
C ASP A 39 -8.73 30.56 2.98
N VAL A 40 -9.39 29.55 3.52
CA VAL A 40 -9.37 28.19 3.01
C VAL A 40 -9.99 28.08 1.61
N ASN A 41 -10.84 29.02 1.22
CA ASN A 41 -11.51 29.07 -0.06
C ASN A 41 -10.75 29.85 -1.15
N ASP A 42 -9.64 30.47 -0.81
CA ASP A 42 -8.83 31.20 -1.77
C ASP A 42 -7.93 30.26 -2.59
N GLU A 43 -8.01 30.37 -3.93
CA GLU A 43 -7.20 29.54 -4.83
C GLU A 43 -5.69 29.82 -4.74
N VAL A 44 -5.27 31.03 -4.34
CA VAL A 44 -3.87 31.35 -4.11
C VAL A 44 -3.36 30.64 -2.85
N SER A 45 -4.19 30.63 -1.79
CA SER A 45 -3.94 29.87 -0.56
C SER A 45 -3.83 28.38 -0.84
N MET A 46 -4.71 27.85 -1.70
CA MET A 46 -4.65 26.45 -2.12
C MET A 46 -3.35 26.12 -2.86
N ARG A 47 -2.95 26.93 -3.84
CA ARG A 47 -1.71 26.71 -4.62
C ARG A 47 -0.45 26.86 -3.77
N ALA A 48 -0.52 27.62 -2.69
CA ALA A 48 0.56 27.76 -1.71
C ALA A 48 0.54 26.74 -0.58
N ASN A 49 -0.29 25.69 -0.67
CA ASN A 49 -0.54 24.67 0.36
C ASN A 49 -1.13 25.19 1.69
N LEU A 50 -1.58 26.44 1.75
CA LEU A 50 -2.16 27.01 2.96
C LEU A 50 -3.51 26.38 3.29
N SER A 51 -4.40 26.28 2.31
CA SER A 51 -5.71 25.62 2.47
C SER A 51 -5.56 24.17 2.94
N GLN A 52 -4.57 23.43 2.40
CA GLN A 52 -4.28 22.07 2.83
C GLN A 52 -3.78 22.04 4.28
N THR A 53 -2.86 22.94 4.65
CA THR A 53 -2.30 23.04 6.01
C THR A 53 -3.40 23.37 7.01
N TRP A 54 -4.28 24.30 6.66
CA TRP A 54 -5.44 24.66 7.49
C TRP A 54 -6.39 23.46 7.68
N LEU A 55 -6.77 22.78 6.59
CA LEU A 55 -7.67 21.62 6.63
C LEU A 55 -7.13 20.49 7.48
N VAL A 56 -5.84 20.14 7.33
CA VAL A 56 -5.21 19.07 8.12
C VAL A 56 -5.21 19.42 9.62
N ALA A 57 -5.03 20.69 9.97
CA ALA A 57 -5.07 21.15 11.36
C ALA A 57 -6.48 21.04 12.00
N GLN A 58 -7.56 20.92 11.18
CA GLN A 58 -8.93 20.73 11.66
C GLN A 58 -9.30 19.27 11.87
N ILE A 59 -8.51 18.32 11.33
CA ILE A 59 -8.79 16.89 11.44
C ILE A 59 -8.40 16.42 12.84
N GLN A 60 -9.32 15.76 13.52
CA GLN A 60 -9.10 15.25 14.88
C GLN A 60 -8.75 13.76 14.90
N THR A 61 -9.21 13.04 13.89
CA THR A 61 -8.96 11.60 13.77
C THR A 61 -7.53 11.34 13.29
N PRO A 62 -6.71 10.55 14.02
CA PRO A 62 -5.36 10.24 13.59
C PRO A 62 -5.38 9.36 12.32
N LEU A 63 -4.39 9.60 11.44
CA LEU A 63 -4.17 8.72 10.30
C LEU A 63 -3.65 7.36 10.76
N SER A 64 -4.37 6.30 10.41
CA SER A 64 -3.94 4.91 10.63
C SER A 64 -3.46 4.29 9.34
N MET A 65 -2.29 3.64 9.38
CA MET A 65 -1.81 2.82 8.28
C MET A 65 -2.63 1.53 8.20
N GLY A 66 -2.96 1.12 6.98
CA GLY A 66 -3.84 -0.03 6.73
C GLY A 66 -5.32 0.33 6.66
N ASP A 67 -5.86 1.06 7.64
CA ASP A 67 -7.23 1.58 7.62
C ASP A 67 -7.30 3.10 7.79
N PRO A 68 -7.12 3.88 6.74
CA PRO A 68 -7.22 5.34 6.76
C PRO A 68 -8.67 5.86 6.68
N ALA A 69 -9.68 5.00 6.58
CA ALA A 69 -11.06 5.41 6.38
C ALA A 69 -11.58 6.40 7.44
N PRO A 70 -11.36 6.19 8.77
CA PRO A 70 -11.82 7.14 9.79
C PRO A 70 -11.24 8.54 9.59
N TYR A 71 -9.93 8.65 9.29
CA TYR A 71 -9.26 9.91 8.97
C TYR A 71 -9.86 10.56 7.73
N CYS A 72 -10.09 9.79 6.66
CA CYS A 72 -10.64 10.28 5.40
C CYS A 72 -12.09 10.76 5.57
N TYR A 73 -12.90 10.09 6.38
CA TYR A 73 -14.27 10.55 6.69
C TYR A 73 -14.26 11.86 7.47
N ASP A 74 -13.37 12.02 8.46
CA ASP A 74 -13.21 13.29 9.19
C ASP A 74 -12.79 14.41 8.22
N TYR A 75 -11.81 14.11 7.34
CA TYR A 75 -11.35 15.05 6.31
C TYR A 75 -12.49 15.48 5.37
N MET A 76 -13.30 14.55 4.86
CA MET A 76 -14.48 14.87 4.05
C MET A 76 -15.46 15.77 4.81
N GLY A 77 -15.69 15.49 6.08
CA GLY A 77 -16.52 16.30 6.95
C GLY A 77 -16.00 17.74 7.15
N VAL A 78 -14.68 17.91 7.28
CA VAL A 78 -14.07 19.26 7.34
C VAL A 78 -14.28 20.02 6.02
N ILE A 79 -14.09 19.35 4.88
CA ILE A 79 -14.33 19.96 3.56
C ILE A 79 -15.80 20.39 3.43
N ASP A 80 -16.74 19.53 3.79
CA ASP A 80 -18.18 19.83 3.68
C ASP A 80 -18.61 21.03 4.52
N ARG A 81 -17.99 21.22 5.70
CA ARG A 81 -18.30 22.34 6.59
C ARG A 81 -17.68 23.67 6.16
N HIS A 82 -16.51 23.66 5.52
CA HIS A 82 -15.67 24.86 5.38
C HIS A 82 -15.31 25.24 3.95
N VAL A 83 -15.38 24.30 3.00
CA VAL A 83 -14.91 24.53 1.64
C VAL A 83 -16.10 24.72 0.69
N THR A 84 -16.29 25.96 0.27
CA THR A 84 -17.37 26.37 -0.66
C THR A 84 -16.87 26.60 -2.08
N ASN A 85 -15.58 26.95 -2.27
CA ASN A 85 -15.00 27.14 -3.59
C ASN A 85 -14.87 25.79 -4.32
N PRO A 86 -15.48 25.60 -5.50
CA PRO A 86 -15.50 24.32 -6.20
C PRO A 86 -14.11 23.86 -6.67
N THR A 87 -13.22 24.78 -7.02
CA THR A 87 -11.83 24.45 -7.42
C THR A 87 -11.06 23.91 -6.24
N VAL A 88 -11.11 24.62 -5.10
CA VAL A 88 -10.47 24.19 -3.85
C VAL A 88 -11.04 22.86 -3.39
N ARG A 89 -12.37 22.73 -3.41
CA ARG A 89 -13.05 21.49 -3.02
C ARG A 89 -12.59 20.28 -3.85
N ARG A 90 -12.48 20.45 -5.16
CA ARG A 90 -11.99 19.38 -6.05
C ARG A 90 -10.58 18.94 -5.70
N GLU A 91 -9.66 19.88 -5.48
CA GLU A 91 -8.28 19.55 -5.12
C GLU A 91 -8.19 18.88 -3.74
N MET A 92 -8.95 19.36 -2.76
CA MET A 92 -8.99 18.73 -1.43
C MET A 92 -9.62 17.33 -1.50
N ALA A 93 -10.63 17.13 -2.32
CA ALA A 93 -11.21 15.81 -2.57
C ALA A 93 -10.20 14.82 -3.18
N ARG A 94 -9.33 15.29 -4.08
CA ARG A 94 -8.20 14.46 -4.59
C ARG A 94 -7.26 14.04 -3.48
N ASN A 95 -6.95 14.94 -2.56
CA ASN A 95 -6.11 14.60 -1.41
C ASN A 95 -6.74 13.55 -0.50
N VAL A 96 -8.06 13.60 -0.28
CA VAL A 96 -8.78 12.53 0.44
C VAL A 96 -8.60 11.18 -0.25
N GLY A 97 -8.82 11.13 -1.57
CA GLY A 97 -8.59 9.91 -2.35
C GLY A 97 -7.13 9.46 -2.28
N TYR A 98 -6.17 10.38 -2.43
CA TYR A 98 -4.75 10.08 -2.28
C TYR A 98 -4.45 9.43 -0.92
N MET A 99 -4.93 10.01 0.17
CA MET A 99 -4.72 9.47 1.52
C MET A 99 -5.31 8.07 1.65
N TYR A 100 -6.56 7.88 1.25
CA TYR A 100 -7.18 6.56 1.34
C TYR A 100 -6.44 5.51 0.52
N PHE A 101 -6.25 5.75 -0.78
CA PHE A 101 -5.74 4.73 -1.69
C PHE A 101 -4.24 4.44 -1.58
N ASN A 102 -3.46 5.31 -0.95
CA ASN A 102 -2.04 5.06 -0.69
C ASN A 102 -1.76 4.47 0.70
N TYR A 103 -2.65 4.68 1.67
CA TYR A 103 -2.45 4.21 3.04
C TYR A 103 -3.35 3.04 3.43
N SER A 104 -4.38 2.72 2.63
CA SER A 104 -5.19 1.51 2.81
C SER A 104 -4.49 0.29 2.20
N ASP A 105 -4.54 -0.82 2.92
CA ASP A 105 -4.12 -2.14 2.44
C ASP A 105 -5.22 -2.89 1.67
N GLY A 106 -6.43 -2.32 1.57
CA GLY A 106 -7.57 -2.91 0.90
C GLY A 106 -8.29 -4.02 1.70
N THR A 107 -7.95 -4.20 2.99
CA THR A 107 -8.62 -5.19 3.86
C THR A 107 -9.90 -4.67 4.51
N GLY A 108 -10.04 -3.34 4.62
CA GLY A 108 -11.24 -2.68 5.14
C GLY A 108 -12.43 -2.72 4.19
N ASP A 109 -13.52 -2.05 4.57
CA ASP A 109 -14.71 -1.90 3.71
C ASP A 109 -14.50 -0.82 2.62
N TYR A 110 -13.57 -1.11 1.72
CA TYR A 110 -13.22 -0.21 0.62
C TYR A 110 -14.39 0.02 -0.36
N GLU A 111 -15.34 -0.91 -0.47
CA GLU A 111 -16.53 -0.73 -1.31
C GLU A 111 -17.44 0.36 -0.73
N LYS A 112 -17.64 0.33 0.59
CA LYS A 112 -18.38 1.39 1.27
C LYS A 112 -17.67 2.73 1.11
N PHE A 113 -16.36 2.77 1.37
CA PHE A 113 -15.58 4.00 1.20
C PHE A 113 -15.66 4.53 -0.23
N TRP A 114 -15.52 3.66 -1.24
CA TRP A 114 -15.63 4.04 -2.65
C TRP A 114 -16.98 4.62 -3.00
N ALA A 115 -18.06 4.00 -2.52
CA ALA A 115 -19.42 4.51 -2.72
C ALA A 115 -19.63 5.89 -2.08
N ASP A 116 -19.15 6.07 -0.84
CA ASP A 116 -19.26 7.33 -0.11
C ASP A 116 -18.39 8.42 -0.74
N TYR A 117 -17.16 8.09 -1.13
CA TYR A 117 -16.24 8.99 -1.82
C TYR A 117 -16.78 9.41 -3.19
N THR A 118 -17.34 8.48 -3.97
CA THR A 118 -17.97 8.77 -5.26
C THR A 118 -19.13 9.78 -5.09
N ARG A 119 -19.93 9.62 -4.06
CA ARG A 119 -21.01 10.55 -3.71
C ARG A 119 -20.46 11.89 -3.27
N PHE A 120 -19.45 11.89 -2.42
CA PHE A 120 -18.77 13.10 -1.91
C PHE A 120 -18.20 13.97 -3.03
N VAL A 121 -17.60 13.37 -4.07
CA VAL A 121 -17.09 14.09 -5.24
C VAL A 121 -18.15 14.37 -6.30
N GLY A 122 -19.43 14.07 -6.03
CA GLY A 122 -20.54 14.28 -6.98
C GLY A 122 -20.40 13.52 -8.29
N GLY A 123 -19.72 12.37 -8.29
CA GLY A 123 -19.47 11.59 -9.50
C GLY A 123 -18.43 12.19 -10.45
N ASP A 124 -17.59 13.14 -10.00
CA ASP A 124 -16.55 13.77 -10.84
C ASP A 124 -15.58 12.73 -11.41
N ARG A 125 -15.78 12.40 -12.70
CA ARG A 125 -14.97 11.38 -13.40
C ARG A 125 -13.49 11.75 -13.47
N THR A 126 -13.12 13.03 -13.40
CA THR A 126 -11.72 13.45 -13.44
C THR A 126 -11.00 13.16 -12.13
N VAL A 127 -11.73 13.06 -11.02
CA VAL A 127 -11.21 12.69 -9.71
C VAL A 127 -11.21 11.17 -9.58
N LEU A 128 -12.30 10.50 -9.94
CA LEU A 128 -12.50 9.07 -9.74
C LEU A 128 -11.57 8.21 -10.61
N ALA A 129 -11.31 8.62 -11.86
CA ALA A 129 -10.48 7.86 -12.80
C ALA A 129 -9.06 7.57 -12.28
N ALA A 130 -8.53 8.38 -11.36
CA ALA A 130 -7.22 8.14 -10.75
C ALA A 130 -7.21 6.91 -9.84
N TYR A 131 -8.36 6.51 -9.28
CA TYR A 131 -8.47 5.47 -8.25
C TYR A 131 -9.25 4.22 -8.70
N GLU A 132 -10.03 4.30 -9.77
CA GLU A 132 -10.76 3.17 -10.33
C GLU A 132 -9.89 1.92 -10.57
N PRO A 133 -8.66 2.03 -11.11
CA PRO A 133 -7.81 0.86 -11.29
C PRO A 133 -7.43 0.16 -9.98
N LYS A 134 -7.31 0.92 -8.88
CA LYS A 134 -6.99 0.38 -7.56
C LYS A 134 -8.18 -0.40 -6.98
N ILE A 135 -9.39 0.18 -7.08
CA ILE A 135 -10.64 -0.50 -6.67
C ILE A 135 -10.85 -1.79 -7.46
N GLU A 136 -10.67 -1.74 -8.79
CA GLU A 136 -10.78 -2.95 -9.62
C GLU A 136 -9.77 -4.02 -9.23
N SER A 137 -8.55 -3.60 -8.88
CA SER A 137 -7.54 -4.51 -8.37
C SER A 137 -7.97 -5.17 -7.06
N TRP A 138 -8.43 -4.39 -6.08
CA TRP A 138 -8.89 -4.92 -4.80
C TRP A 138 -10.08 -5.87 -4.95
N ARG A 139 -11.01 -5.57 -5.87
CA ARG A 139 -12.12 -6.49 -6.22
C ARG A 139 -11.63 -7.84 -6.71
N LYS A 140 -10.60 -7.82 -7.58
CA LYS A 140 -10.00 -9.05 -8.15
C LYS A 140 -9.16 -9.82 -7.12
N THR A 141 -8.53 -9.11 -6.18
CA THR A 141 -7.65 -9.70 -5.16
C THR A 141 -8.30 -9.84 -3.79
N LYS A 142 -9.62 -9.73 -3.73
CA LYS A 142 -10.39 -9.93 -2.48
C LYS A 142 -10.11 -11.32 -1.90
N LYS A 143 -10.00 -11.38 -0.56
CA LYS A 143 -9.88 -12.66 0.16
C LYS A 143 -10.99 -13.62 -0.26
N GLY A 144 -10.61 -14.87 -0.54
CA GLY A 144 -11.50 -15.93 -1.05
C GLY A 144 -11.65 -15.94 -2.58
N SER A 145 -11.16 -14.92 -3.32
CA SER A 145 -11.12 -14.97 -4.78
C SER A 145 -10.07 -15.95 -5.26
N ARG A 146 -10.29 -16.56 -6.43
CA ARG A 146 -9.29 -17.43 -7.05
C ARG A 146 -8.03 -16.66 -7.40
N ALA A 147 -6.85 -17.20 -7.04
CA ALA A 147 -5.57 -16.63 -7.40
C ALA A 147 -5.41 -16.56 -8.93
N PHE A 148 -4.82 -15.46 -9.42
CA PHE A 148 -4.40 -15.37 -10.81
C PHE A 148 -3.30 -16.39 -11.09
N ASP A 149 -3.60 -17.35 -11.96
CA ASP A 149 -2.68 -18.40 -12.32
C ASP A 149 -1.69 -17.90 -13.40
N THR A 150 -0.41 -18.09 -13.17
CA THR A 150 0.67 -17.62 -14.05
C THR A 150 1.64 -18.74 -14.36
N THR A 151 2.26 -18.68 -15.55
CA THR A 151 3.38 -19.54 -15.91
C THR A 151 4.66 -18.97 -15.31
N MET A 152 5.48 -19.82 -14.72
CA MET A 152 6.74 -19.46 -14.08
C MET A 152 7.81 -20.50 -14.42
N THR A 153 9.07 -20.06 -14.48
CA THR A 153 10.20 -20.89 -14.91
C THR A 153 11.12 -21.17 -13.73
N ALA A 154 11.39 -22.44 -13.44
CA ALA A 154 12.34 -22.89 -12.45
C ALA A 154 13.81 -22.66 -12.89
N PRO A 155 14.81 -22.75 -11.99
CA PRO A 155 16.22 -22.56 -12.33
C PRO A 155 16.77 -23.51 -13.40
N ASP A 156 16.21 -24.71 -13.49
CA ASP A 156 16.59 -25.71 -14.50
C ASP A 156 15.90 -25.48 -15.86
N GLY A 157 15.07 -24.43 -15.99
CA GLY A 157 14.32 -24.11 -17.19
C GLY A 157 12.95 -24.78 -17.31
N THR A 158 12.57 -25.63 -16.34
CA THR A 158 11.24 -26.27 -16.32
C THR A 158 10.15 -25.23 -16.09
N GLN A 159 9.08 -25.34 -16.86
CA GLN A 159 7.91 -24.47 -16.69
C GLN A 159 6.90 -25.10 -15.74
N HIS A 160 6.36 -24.29 -14.87
CA HIS A 160 5.31 -24.60 -13.91
C HIS A 160 4.20 -23.56 -13.99
N ARG A 161 3.04 -23.94 -13.50
CA ARG A 161 1.96 -22.98 -13.21
C ARG A 161 1.87 -22.74 -11.71
N LEU A 162 1.40 -21.58 -11.32
CA LEU A 162 1.14 -21.32 -9.89
C LEU A 162 0.14 -22.34 -9.32
N SER A 163 -0.82 -22.77 -10.14
CA SER A 163 -1.80 -23.80 -9.76
C SER A 163 -1.21 -25.17 -9.44
N ASP A 164 0.01 -25.48 -9.88
CA ASP A 164 0.70 -26.74 -9.53
C ASP A 164 1.06 -26.80 -8.05
N PHE A 165 1.04 -25.66 -7.37
CA PHE A 165 1.36 -25.47 -5.96
C PHE A 165 0.12 -25.39 -5.06
N PHE A 166 -1.09 -25.63 -5.60
CA PHE A 166 -2.28 -25.71 -4.77
C PHE A 166 -2.32 -27.05 -4.00
N GLY A 167 -3.06 -27.09 -2.92
CA GLY A 167 -3.10 -28.23 -2.00
C GLY A 167 -2.46 -27.95 -0.63
N LYS A 168 -1.69 -26.86 -0.53
CA LYS A 168 -1.07 -26.39 0.72
C LYS A 168 -1.31 -24.90 0.90
N PHE A 169 -1.28 -24.44 2.16
CA PHE A 169 -1.20 -23.00 2.42
C PHE A 169 0.11 -22.47 1.85
N THR A 170 0.06 -21.46 0.98
CA THR A 170 1.23 -21.04 0.21
C THR A 170 1.59 -19.59 0.56
N TYR A 171 2.83 -19.37 0.96
CA TYR A 171 3.42 -18.04 1.15
C TYR A 171 4.32 -17.72 -0.05
N ILE A 172 3.99 -16.64 -0.76
CA ILE A 172 4.67 -16.22 -1.99
C ILE A 172 5.44 -14.93 -1.71
N ASP A 173 6.73 -14.93 -2.02
CA ASP A 173 7.59 -13.76 -2.04
C ASP A 173 7.76 -13.28 -3.48
N VAL A 174 7.31 -12.06 -3.79
CA VAL A 174 7.51 -11.40 -5.08
C VAL A 174 8.66 -10.41 -4.98
N TRP A 175 9.74 -10.68 -5.70
CA TRP A 175 11.00 -9.99 -5.53
C TRP A 175 11.79 -9.77 -6.82
N ALA A 176 12.96 -9.13 -6.73
CA ALA A 176 13.96 -9.07 -7.80
C ALA A 176 15.36 -8.83 -7.23
N THR A 177 16.40 -9.22 -7.97
CA THR A 177 17.79 -9.07 -7.55
C THR A 177 18.25 -7.61 -7.37
N TRP A 178 17.66 -6.70 -8.13
CA TRP A 178 17.90 -5.25 -8.05
C TRP A 178 17.12 -4.54 -6.94
N CYS A 179 16.22 -5.24 -6.27
CA CYS A 179 15.39 -4.70 -5.20
C CYS A 179 16.11 -4.89 -3.85
N ALA A 180 16.85 -3.88 -3.41
CA ALA A 180 17.57 -3.93 -2.14
C ALA A 180 16.66 -4.22 -0.91
N PRO A 181 15.46 -3.60 -0.77
CA PRO A 181 14.52 -3.97 0.31
C PRO A 181 14.06 -5.42 0.25
N CYS A 182 13.91 -6.01 -0.96
CA CYS A 182 13.57 -7.42 -1.12
C CYS A 182 14.70 -8.31 -0.62
N CYS A 183 15.94 -8.05 -1.06
CA CYS A 183 17.12 -8.80 -0.65
C CYS A 183 17.30 -8.77 0.88
N ALA A 184 16.98 -7.66 1.53
CA ALA A 184 17.03 -7.56 3.00
C ALA A 184 16.02 -8.46 3.71
N LYS A 185 14.98 -8.96 3.01
CA LYS A 185 13.99 -9.88 3.59
C LYS A 185 14.34 -11.35 3.41
N ILE A 186 15.25 -11.71 2.51
CA ILE A 186 15.66 -13.09 2.26
C ILE A 186 16.09 -13.82 3.55
N PRO A 187 16.96 -13.26 4.42
CA PRO A 187 17.34 -13.95 5.65
C PRO A 187 16.19 -14.19 6.64
N HIS A 188 15.17 -13.35 6.60
CA HIS A 188 13.97 -13.52 7.43
C HIS A 188 13.08 -14.61 6.84
N LEU A 189 12.95 -14.66 5.51
CA LEU A 189 12.21 -15.72 4.83
C LEU A 189 12.85 -17.08 5.05
N GLU A 190 14.19 -17.18 5.00
CA GLU A 190 14.94 -18.38 5.31
C GLU A 190 14.63 -18.91 6.72
N LYS A 191 14.61 -18.02 7.73
CA LYS A 191 14.22 -18.38 9.10
C LYS A 191 12.79 -18.86 9.19
N LEU A 192 11.89 -18.23 8.44
CA LEU A 192 10.47 -18.61 8.38
C LEU A 192 10.33 -20.00 7.74
N VAL A 193 11.01 -20.26 6.63
CA VAL A 193 11.05 -21.58 5.97
C VAL A 193 11.58 -22.65 6.93
N GLU A 194 12.66 -22.39 7.63
CA GLU A 194 13.24 -23.34 8.61
C GLU A 194 12.29 -23.60 9.79
N ARG A 195 11.55 -22.56 10.27
CA ARG A 195 10.54 -22.72 11.34
C ARG A 195 9.44 -23.70 10.94
N PHE A 196 9.09 -23.76 9.66
CA PHE A 196 7.98 -24.58 9.15
C PHE A 196 8.42 -25.80 8.34
N LYS A 197 9.71 -26.17 8.35
CA LYS A 197 10.24 -27.27 7.52
C LYS A 197 9.56 -28.61 7.74
N ASP A 198 9.09 -28.87 8.96
CA ASP A 198 8.41 -30.12 9.35
C ASP A 198 6.88 -30.05 9.22
N ASN A 199 6.34 -28.92 8.72
CA ASN A 199 4.91 -28.72 8.48
C ASN A 199 4.57 -28.94 7.00
N ASP A 200 4.04 -30.10 6.67
CA ASP A 200 3.69 -30.50 5.30
C ASP A 200 2.46 -29.79 4.70
N ARG A 201 1.74 -28.96 5.51
CA ARG A 201 0.55 -28.20 5.10
C ARG A 201 0.87 -26.79 4.62
N VAL A 202 2.11 -26.33 4.77
CA VAL A 202 2.59 -25.04 4.26
C VAL A 202 3.68 -25.25 3.23
N GLN A 203 3.77 -24.31 2.29
CA GLN A 203 4.90 -24.20 1.38
C GLN A 203 5.24 -22.73 1.12
N PHE A 204 6.48 -22.51 0.72
CA PHE A 204 7.03 -21.22 0.40
C PHE A 204 7.50 -21.24 -1.05
N ILE A 205 7.27 -20.18 -1.80
CA ILE A 205 7.81 -19.99 -3.14
C ILE A 205 8.27 -18.55 -3.29
N SER A 206 9.38 -18.34 -4.01
CA SER A 206 9.81 -17.00 -4.42
C SER A 206 9.63 -16.84 -5.92
N LEU A 207 9.05 -15.71 -6.31
CA LEU A 207 8.68 -15.38 -7.67
C LEU A 207 9.41 -14.12 -8.09
N SER A 208 10.46 -14.29 -8.88
CA SER A 208 11.27 -13.16 -9.39
C SER A 208 10.61 -12.51 -10.59
N ILE A 209 10.62 -11.18 -10.60
CA ILE A 209 10.27 -10.34 -11.75
C ILE A 209 11.50 -9.77 -12.47
N ASP A 210 12.67 -10.38 -12.28
CA ASP A 210 13.89 -9.96 -12.97
C ASP A 210 13.77 -10.14 -14.48
N THR A 211 14.24 -9.15 -15.22
CA THR A 211 14.43 -9.29 -16.66
C THR A 211 15.80 -9.88 -17.02
N ASN A 212 16.76 -9.82 -16.09
CA ASN A 212 18.10 -10.37 -16.25
C ASN A 212 18.20 -11.75 -15.57
N LYS A 213 17.92 -12.82 -16.34
CA LYS A 213 18.00 -14.20 -15.86
C LYS A 213 19.39 -14.58 -15.32
N GLN A 214 20.47 -14.04 -15.90
CA GLN A 214 21.82 -14.34 -15.43
C GLN A 214 22.08 -13.77 -14.03
N ALA A 215 21.63 -12.55 -13.76
CA ALA A 215 21.73 -11.95 -12.43
C ALA A 215 20.92 -12.75 -11.40
N TRP A 216 19.71 -13.21 -11.78
CA TRP A 216 18.89 -14.06 -10.94
C TRP A 216 19.57 -15.40 -10.61
N HIS A 217 20.08 -16.13 -11.62
CA HIS A 217 20.80 -17.38 -11.41
C HIS A 217 22.03 -17.18 -10.49
N LYS A 218 22.84 -16.14 -10.77
CA LYS A 218 24.00 -15.81 -9.93
C LYS A 218 23.62 -15.58 -8.46
N LYS A 219 22.49 -14.92 -8.23
CA LYS A 219 21.97 -14.67 -6.88
C LYS A 219 21.56 -15.97 -6.21
N LEU A 220 20.86 -16.87 -6.90
CA LEU A 220 20.48 -18.19 -6.39
C LEU A 220 21.71 -19.08 -6.08
N ASP A 221 22.73 -19.06 -6.92
CA ASP A 221 23.98 -19.79 -6.70
C ASP A 221 24.72 -19.32 -5.43
N THR A 222 24.58 -18.03 -5.12
CA THR A 222 25.20 -17.41 -3.94
C THR A 222 24.39 -17.72 -2.67
N ASP A 223 23.09 -17.48 -2.71
CA ASP A 223 22.22 -17.54 -1.53
C ASP A 223 21.75 -18.99 -1.21
N ARG A 224 21.65 -19.85 -2.23
CA ARG A 224 21.24 -21.26 -2.12
C ARG A 224 19.94 -21.46 -1.31
N PRO A 225 18.85 -20.77 -1.66
CA PRO A 225 17.61 -20.87 -0.92
C PRO A 225 17.07 -22.31 -0.88
N ALA A 226 16.57 -22.75 0.28
CA ALA A 226 16.08 -24.10 0.49
C ALA A 226 14.63 -24.31 0.02
N TRP A 227 14.00 -23.29 -0.56
CA TRP A 227 12.61 -23.35 -1.07
C TRP A 227 12.55 -23.05 -2.55
N PRO A 228 11.47 -23.48 -3.25
CA PRO A 228 11.28 -23.29 -4.68
C PRO A 228 11.43 -21.84 -5.15
N GLN A 229 12.19 -21.64 -6.20
CA GLN A 229 12.49 -20.36 -6.82
C GLN A 229 12.02 -20.37 -8.26
N PHE A 230 11.35 -19.32 -8.67
CA PHE A 230 10.86 -19.15 -10.03
C PHE A 230 11.11 -17.74 -10.55
N ILE A 231 11.22 -17.63 -11.87
CA ILE A 231 11.28 -16.35 -12.57
C ILE A 231 10.12 -16.24 -13.57
N LEU A 232 9.51 -15.06 -13.65
CA LEU A 232 8.51 -14.74 -14.66
C LEU A 232 9.18 -14.21 -15.93
N SER A 233 8.59 -14.49 -17.10
CA SER A 233 8.92 -13.73 -18.30
C SER A 233 8.49 -12.26 -18.11
N LYS A 234 8.97 -11.37 -18.95
CA LYS A 234 8.58 -9.95 -18.91
C LYS A 234 7.08 -9.77 -19.05
N GLU A 235 6.46 -10.54 -19.93
CA GLU A 235 5.03 -10.54 -20.22
C GLU A 235 4.22 -11.09 -19.03
N GLU A 236 4.65 -12.22 -18.49
CA GLU A 236 4.02 -12.83 -17.31
C GLU A 236 4.16 -11.93 -16.07
N ALA A 237 5.32 -11.31 -15.87
CA ALA A 237 5.54 -10.36 -14.78
C ALA A 237 4.58 -9.16 -14.87
N ALA A 238 4.44 -8.58 -16.07
CA ALA A 238 3.53 -7.46 -16.29
C ALA A 238 2.05 -7.87 -16.06
N ALA A 239 1.64 -9.05 -16.53
CA ALA A 239 0.29 -9.59 -16.33
C ALA A 239 0.04 -9.89 -14.85
N PHE A 240 1.00 -10.53 -14.17
CA PHE A 240 0.94 -10.86 -12.75
C PHE A 240 0.82 -9.60 -11.89
N MET A 241 1.74 -8.63 -12.06
CA MET A 241 1.73 -7.37 -11.33
C MET A 241 0.40 -6.63 -11.50
N LYS A 242 -0.12 -6.58 -12.73
CA LYS A 242 -1.42 -5.96 -13.03
C LYS A 242 -2.59 -6.71 -12.38
N ALA A 243 -2.62 -8.04 -12.46
CA ALA A 243 -3.70 -8.86 -11.91
C ALA A 243 -3.77 -8.75 -10.38
N TRP A 244 -2.60 -8.70 -9.72
CA TRP A 244 -2.45 -8.60 -8.28
C TRP A 244 -2.44 -7.15 -7.75
N GLY A 245 -2.52 -6.14 -8.63
CA GLY A 245 -2.44 -4.73 -8.25
C GLY A 245 -1.13 -4.34 -7.57
N ILE A 246 -0.04 -5.02 -7.95
CA ILE A 246 1.28 -4.77 -7.37
C ILE A 246 1.91 -3.58 -8.08
N SER A 247 2.10 -2.48 -7.37
CA SER A 247 2.78 -1.28 -7.85
C SER A 247 4.26 -1.21 -7.45
N GLY A 248 4.69 -2.07 -6.51
CA GLY A 248 6.06 -2.11 -6.00
C GLY A 248 6.35 -3.42 -5.27
N ILE A 249 7.64 -3.73 -5.14
CA ILE A 249 8.17 -4.88 -4.39
C ILE A 249 9.11 -4.40 -3.27
N PRO A 250 9.29 -5.18 -2.17
CA PRO A 250 8.80 -6.53 -1.95
C PRO A 250 7.29 -6.60 -1.77
N ARG A 251 6.67 -7.66 -2.26
CA ARG A 251 5.26 -8.00 -2.04
C ARG A 251 5.16 -9.44 -1.59
N PHE A 252 4.34 -9.68 -0.56
CA PHE A 252 4.08 -11.03 -0.06
C PHE A 252 2.61 -11.36 -0.26
N ILE A 253 2.33 -12.62 -0.62
CA ILE A 253 0.98 -13.10 -0.90
C ILE A 253 0.77 -14.39 -0.12
N MET A 254 -0.43 -14.60 0.42
CA MET A 254 -0.83 -15.86 1.01
C MET A 254 -2.01 -16.45 0.25
N LEU A 255 -1.92 -17.74 -0.08
CA LEU A 255 -3.02 -18.51 -0.67
C LEU A 255 -3.44 -19.62 0.29
N ASP A 256 -4.75 -19.90 0.32
CA ASP A 256 -5.25 -21.10 0.99
C ASP A 256 -4.92 -22.36 0.17
N LYS A 257 -5.19 -23.53 0.74
CA LYS A 257 -4.90 -24.81 0.09
C LYS A 257 -5.74 -25.06 -1.19
N GLU A 258 -6.87 -24.41 -1.32
CA GLU A 258 -7.70 -24.44 -2.52
C GLU A 258 -7.13 -23.54 -3.64
N GLY A 259 -6.14 -22.68 -3.35
CA GLY A 259 -5.54 -21.70 -4.25
C GLY A 259 -6.37 -20.42 -4.36
N ASN A 260 -7.17 -20.13 -3.35
CA ASN A 260 -7.83 -18.83 -3.25
C ASN A 260 -6.94 -17.87 -2.45
N ILE A 261 -7.14 -16.58 -2.67
CA ILE A 261 -6.39 -15.53 -2.01
C ILE A 261 -6.78 -15.47 -0.52
N PHE A 262 -5.83 -15.76 0.36
CA PHE A 262 -5.96 -15.49 1.78
C PHE A 262 -5.57 -14.03 2.09
N SER A 263 -4.45 -13.57 1.52
CA SER A 263 -4.01 -12.18 1.57
C SER A 263 -3.24 -11.82 0.30
N ALA A 264 -3.60 -10.72 -0.36
CA ALA A 264 -2.91 -10.20 -1.54
C ALA A 264 -1.75 -9.25 -1.18
N ASP A 265 -1.69 -8.80 0.07
CA ASP A 265 -0.61 -8.01 0.66
C ASP A 265 -0.38 -8.52 2.09
N ALA A 266 0.33 -9.65 2.19
CA ALA A 266 0.58 -10.32 3.44
C ALA A 266 1.70 -9.63 4.24
N SER A 267 1.68 -9.82 5.55
CA SER A 267 2.75 -9.37 6.45
C SER A 267 4.11 -9.94 6.04
N ARG A 268 5.16 -9.20 6.34
CA ARG A 268 6.54 -9.53 5.94
C ARG A 268 7.09 -10.72 6.74
N PRO A 269 8.04 -11.49 6.18
CA PRO A 269 8.61 -12.64 6.87
C PRO A 269 9.37 -12.26 8.16
N SER A 270 9.67 -10.96 8.36
CA SER A 270 10.28 -10.44 9.58
C SER A 270 9.28 -10.13 10.70
N GLU A 271 7.99 -10.25 10.44
CA GLU A 271 6.90 -9.94 11.38
C GLU A 271 6.38 -11.24 12.00
N GLU A 272 6.24 -11.28 13.34
CA GLU A 272 5.73 -12.47 14.03
C GLU A 272 4.28 -12.81 13.63
N SER A 273 3.49 -11.81 13.25
CA SER A 273 2.15 -12.00 12.69
C SER A 273 2.10 -12.93 11.49
N THR A 274 3.16 -12.93 10.66
CA THR A 274 3.28 -13.86 9.52
C THR A 274 3.33 -15.31 9.98
N ALA A 275 4.19 -15.60 10.94
CA ALA A 275 4.31 -16.96 11.48
C ALA A 275 3.02 -17.39 12.21
N THR A 276 2.45 -16.51 13.03
CA THR A 276 1.17 -16.76 13.72
C THR A 276 0.05 -17.10 12.73
N THR A 277 -0.07 -16.31 11.65
CA THR A 277 -1.07 -16.58 10.60
C THR A 277 -0.86 -17.93 9.94
N ILE A 278 0.38 -18.28 9.58
CA ILE A 278 0.69 -19.59 8.99
C ILE A 278 0.32 -20.71 9.97
N GLU A 279 0.70 -20.61 11.23
CA GLU A 279 0.35 -21.59 12.27
C GLU A 279 -1.15 -21.80 12.39
N GLU A 280 -1.92 -20.69 12.43
CA GLU A 280 -3.39 -20.75 12.51
C GLU A 280 -4.04 -21.42 11.31
N GLN A 281 -3.55 -21.12 10.10
CA GLN A 281 -4.09 -21.66 8.86
C GLN A 281 -3.66 -23.11 8.57
N THR A 282 -2.62 -23.58 9.22
CA THR A 282 -2.05 -24.94 9.02
C THR A 282 -2.21 -25.84 10.25
N ARG A 283 -3.06 -25.48 11.20
CA ARG A 283 -3.42 -26.36 12.32
C ARG A 283 -4.04 -27.66 11.84
N PRO A 284 -3.83 -28.78 12.55
CA PRO A 284 -4.42 -30.07 12.25
C PRO A 284 -5.95 -30.03 12.20
#